data_568f266547cf98e089be4f4698c95ac0
#
_entry.id   568f266547cf98e089be4f4698c95ac0
#
_cell.length_a   1.000
_cell.length_b   1.000
_cell.length_c   1.000
_cell.angle_alpha   90.00
_cell.angle_beta   90.00
_cell.angle_gamma   90.00
#
_symmetry.space_group_name_H-M   'P 1'
#
loop_
_entity.id
_entity.type
_entity.pdbx_description
1 polymer ?
#
loop_
_entity_poly.entity_id
_entity_poly.type
_entity_poly.pdbx_seq_one_letter_code
_entity_poly.pdbx_strand_id
1 'polypeptide(L)'
;MGEKVPPEYGLDGEAVKSLLQGAVLKGHDPLRILRDAHIEASIYGNAHAAIGGRSLVRLVRQIQISIDDVYLGFLAQGCRLALETERLLSFLHCATFGEALRVSIRFTDAMSADVGPGIVEEHGAGLQHICKYHTIAGVDRDMLVWIRFVWIYQFFSWLIGRPLALRGVLIQGLEPTQSNGFDRFALFGCPVKFGAPVDALCYSWDDLTVRLVHSSISEYEEYYSSAPDWFESPPRGLGVREQTQQVLIDLQKAGMWSAPIEVVAARLRTRPRRLRHDLAHEGESFQDMRTRLRGELAGAYLLASDLPITEIGLALGFSEPGSFSRHFVAWSGMTPSAYRAHHIADAAKIGIATALLTERRAQL
;
A
#
# COMPACT_ATOMS: atom_id res chain seq x y z
N MET A 1 -16.31 36.48 -2.65
CA MET A 1 -14.99 36.14 -2.11
C MET A 1 -15.26 35.09 -1.02
N GLY A 2 -15.24 33.82 -1.37
CA GLY A 2 -15.43 32.75 -0.37
C GLY A 2 -14.14 32.60 0.43
N GLU A 3 -14.22 32.66 1.73
CA GLU A 3 -13.16 32.25 2.63
C GLU A 3 -12.76 30.81 2.27
N LYS A 4 -11.55 30.66 1.69
CA LYS A 4 -10.95 29.34 1.53
C LYS A 4 -10.60 28.87 2.94
N VAL A 5 -11.41 27.98 3.50
CA VAL A 5 -11.03 27.19 4.67
C VAL A 5 -9.70 26.53 4.32
N PRO A 6 -8.63 26.72 5.11
CA PRO A 6 -7.37 26.03 4.85
C PRO A 6 -7.64 24.52 4.81
N PRO A 7 -7.04 23.79 3.91
CA PRO A 7 -7.20 22.33 3.89
C PRO A 7 -6.71 21.76 5.23
N GLU A 8 -7.47 20.83 5.78
CA GLU A 8 -7.22 20.21 7.09
C GLU A 8 -5.84 19.53 7.15
N TYR A 9 -5.32 19.14 5.97
CA TYR A 9 -3.97 18.59 5.77
C TYR A 9 -3.37 19.22 4.50
N GLY A 10 -2.22 19.88 4.64
CA GLY A 10 -1.58 20.53 3.51
C GLY A 10 -0.15 20.97 3.81
N LEU A 11 0.50 21.57 2.82
CA LEU A 11 1.83 22.17 2.96
C LEU A 11 1.78 23.63 2.53
N ASP A 12 2.43 24.52 3.28
CA ASP A 12 2.72 25.87 2.82
C ASP A 12 3.82 25.89 1.75
N GLY A 13 4.02 27.04 1.13
CA GLY A 13 4.98 27.13 0.03
C GLY A 13 6.44 26.95 0.44
N GLU A 14 6.82 27.19 1.70
CA GLU A 14 8.15 26.87 2.20
C GLU A 14 8.34 25.37 2.32
N ALA A 15 7.34 24.65 2.84
CA ALA A 15 7.36 23.20 2.88
C ALA A 15 7.32 22.57 1.47
N VAL A 16 6.59 23.18 0.53
CA VAL A 16 6.63 22.80 -0.89
C VAL A 16 8.03 22.97 -1.49
N LYS A 17 8.71 24.07 -1.16
CA LYS A 17 10.09 24.31 -1.56
C LYS A 17 11.05 23.26 -0.96
N SER A 18 10.90 22.95 0.34
CA SER A 18 11.66 21.87 1.00
C SER A 18 11.44 20.52 0.29
N LEU A 19 10.22 20.20 -0.10
CA LEU A 19 9.91 18.96 -0.79
C LEU A 19 10.59 18.84 -2.17
N LEU A 20 10.81 19.97 -2.86
CA LEU A 20 11.44 20.04 -4.18
C LEU A 20 12.98 20.08 -4.14
N GLN A 21 13.59 20.25 -2.96
CA GLN A 21 15.04 20.44 -2.82
C GLN A 21 15.87 19.34 -3.49
N GLY A 22 15.50 18.07 -3.31
CA GLY A 22 16.21 16.95 -3.91
C GLY A 22 16.19 16.98 -5.44
N ALA A 23 15.06 17.31 -6.04
CA ALA A 23 14.94 17.45 -7.50
C ALA A 23 15.75 18.65 -8.02
N VAL A 24 15.75 19.76 -7.30
CA VAL A 24 16.54 20.97 -7.65
C VAL A 24 18.04 20.65 -7.62
N LEU A 25 18.52 19.96 -6.58
CA LEU A 25 19.94 19.58 -6.47
C LEU A 25 20.36 18.59 -7.57
N LYS A 26 19.41 17.82 -8.12
CA LYS A 26 19.64 16.96 -9.29
C LYS A 26 19.48 17.70 -10.63
N GLY A 27 19.32 19.02 -10.60
CA GLY A 27 19.28 19.88 -11.80
C GLY A 27 17.91 20.04 -12.45
N HIS A 28 16.83 19.65 -11.79
CA HIS A 28 15.46 19.80 -12.31
C HIS A 28 14.88 21.17 -11.93
N ASP A 29 14.11 21.76 -12.87
CA ASP A 29 13.42 23.02 -12.67
C ASP A 29 12.18 22.83 -11.78
N PRO A 30 12.13 23.38 -10.56
CA PRO A 30 11.00 23.25 -9.65
C PRO A 30 9.72 23.84 -10.21
N LEU A 31 9.80 24.93 -10.99
CA LEU A 31 8.63 25.59 -11.56
C LEU A 31 8.01 24.74 -12.68
N ARG A 32 8.83 23.99 -13.41
CA ARG A 32 8.35 23.01 -14.37
C ARG A 32 7.62 21.87 -13.67
N ILE A 33 8.21 21.30 -12.60
CA ILE A 33 7.58 20.23 -11.82
C ILE A 33 6.23 20.69 -11.26
N LEU A 34 6.14 21.90 -10.69
CA LEU A 34 4.89 22.47 -10.20
C LEU A 34 3.83 22.59 -11.30
N ARG A 35 4.22 23.10 -12.47
CA ARG A 35 3.32 23.24 -13.63
C ARG A 35 2.79 21.88 -14.09
N ASP A 36 3.67 20.90 -14.23
CA ASP A 36 3.31 19.54 -14.63
C ASP A 36 2.42 18.83 -13.58
N ALA A 37 2.53 19.22 -12.30
CA ALA A 37 1.64 18.80 -11.22
C ALA A 37 0.32 19.61 -11.15
N HIS A 38 0.08 20.56 -12.09
CA HIS A 38 -1.05 21.49 -12.07
C HIS A 38 -1.13 22.32 -10.79
N ILE A 39 0.02 22.85 -10.34
CA ILE A 39 0.16 23.73 -9.18
C ILE A 39 0.73 25.05 -9.65
N GLU A 40 0.17 26.16 -9.14
CA GLU A 40 0.63 27.50 -9.51
C GLU A 40 2.07 27.75 -9.02
N ALA A 41 2.91 28.32 -9.87
CA ALA A 41 4.30 28.62 -9.57
C ALA A 41 4.46 29.62 -8.39
N SER A 42 3.45 30.45 -8.14
CA SER A 42 3.40 31.42 -7.02
C SER A 42 3.44 30.78 -5.65
N ILE A 43 3.23 29.46 -5.55
CA ILE A 43 3.32 28.69 -4.30
C ILE A 43 4.77 28.51 -3.84
N TYR A 44 5.73 28.47 -4.76
CA TYR A 44 7.12 28.13 -4.47
C TYR A 44 7.79 29.14 -3.54
N GLY A 45 8.04 28.72 -2.29
CA GLY A 45 8.64 29.58 -1.26
C GLY A 45 7.71 30.65 -0.68
N ASN A 46 6.42 30.59 -0.92
CA ASN A 46 5.46 31.55 -0.40
C ASN A 46 4.78 31.01 0.89
N ALA A 47 5.25 31.45 2.04
CA ALA A 47 4.75 31.02 3.34
C ALA A 47 3.23 31.31 3.57
N HIS A 48 2.63 32.23 2.79
CA HIS A 48 1.22 32.59 2.90
C HIS A 48 0.30 31.82 1.96
N ALA A 49 0.88 31.01 1.08
CA ALA A 49 0.14 30.15 0.17
C ALA A 49 0.30 28.69 0.61
N ALA A 50 -0.74 27.89 0.42
CA ALA A 50 -0.72 26.46 0.79
C ALA A 50 -1.38 25.60 -0.29
N ILE A 51 -0.95 24.34 -0.36
CA ILE A 51 -1.58 23.30 -1.18
C ILE A 51 -2.27 22.29 -0.28
N GLY A 52 -3.44 21.79 -0.71
CA GLY A 52 -4.15 20.71 -0.01
C GLY A 52 -3.64 19.32 -0.40
N GLY A 53 -4.14 18.31 0.27
CA GLY A 53 -3.71 16.93 0.16
C GLY A 53 -3.67 16.39 -1.27
N ARG A 54 -4.69 16.66 -2.09
CA ARG A 54 -4.72 16.23 -3.51
C ARG A 54 -3.57 16.82 -4.34
N SER A 55 -3.30 18.09 -4.13
CA SER A 55 -2.20 18.77 -4.82
C SER A 55 -0.84 18.25 -4.34
N LEU A 56 -0.72 17.93 -3.05
CA LEU A 56 0.47 17.35 -2.48
C LEU A 56 0.78 15.97 -3.11
N VAL A 57 -0.22 15.09 -3.22
CA VAL A 57 -0.03 13.77 -3.87
C VAL A 57 0.43 13.93 -5.32
N ARG A 58 -0.21 14.83 -6.08
CA ARG A 58 0.20 15.11 -7.46
C ARG A 58 1.63 15.63 -7.52
N LEU A 59 2.02 16.52 -6.60
CA LEU A 59 3.37 17.05 -6.54
C LEU A 59 4.40 15.97 -6.25
N VAL A 60 4.19 15.16 -5.20
CA VAL A 60 5.09 14.06 -4.85
C VAL A 60 5.26 13.11 -6.03
N ARG A 61 4.16 12.70 -6.66
CA ARG A 61 4.18 11.80 -7.82
C ARG A 61 4.91 12.45 -9.01
N GLN A 62 4.68 13.74 -9.27
CA GLN A 62 5.35 14.45 -10.34
C GLN A 62 6.85 14.58 -10.11
N ILE A 63 7.29 14.85 -8.87
CA ILE A 63 8.70 14.82 -8.50
C ILE A 63 9.28 13.44 -8.80
N GLN A 64 8.66 12.38 -8.28
CA GLN A 64 9.11 11.00 -8.47
C GLN A 64 9.26 10.63 -9.96
N ILE A 65 8.27 10.97 -10.78
CA ILE A 65 8.31 10.72 -12.23
C ILE A 65 9.43 11.52 -12.90
N SER A 66 9.58 12.80 -12.54
CA SER A 66 10.54 13.69 -13.18
C SER A 66 11.99 13.26 -12.99
N ILE A 67 12.30 12.62 -11.86
CA ILE A 67 13.66 12.22 -11.49
C ILE A 67 13.86 10.70 -11.40
N ASP A 68 12.83 9.89 -11.66
CA ASP A 68 12.78 8.42 -11.50
C ASP A 68 13.29 7.97 -10.13
N ASP A 69 12.80 8.61 -9.03
CA ASP A 69 13.27 8.35 -7.67
C ASP A 69 12.16 8.44 -6.63
N VAL A 70 11.92 7.33 -5.92
CA VAL A 70 10.93 7.19 -4.83
C VAL A 70 11.24 8.12 -3.65
N TYR A 71 12.51 8.44 -3.43
CA TYR A 71 13.00 9.27 -2.33
C TYR A 71 13.17 10.75 -2.72
N LEU A 72 12.56 11.18 -3.83
CA LEU A 72 12.46 12.60 -4.25
C LEU A 72 13.82 13.29 -4.46
N GLY A 73 14.87 12.53 -4.71
CA GLY A 73 16.23 13.06 -4.85
C GLY A 73 16.94 13.40 -3.55
N PHE A 74 16.40 13.01 -2.40
CA PHE A 74 16.98 13.31 -1.09
C PHE A 74 18.15 12.39 -0.72
N LEU A 75 18.30 11.26 -1.41
CA LEU A 75 19.38 10.29 -1.18
C LEU A 75 20.40 10.34 -2.31
N ALA A 76 21.65 9.98 -2.01
CA ALA A 76 22.69 9.87 -3.02
C ALA A 76 22.40 8.72 -3.99
N GLN A 77 22.00 7.57 -3.45
CA GLN A 77 21.46 6.45 -4.22
C GLN A 77 19.95 6.43 -4.06
N GLY A 78 19.25 6.98 -5.05
CA GLY A 78 17.79 6.93 -5.11
C GLY A 78 17.28 5.51 -5.40
N CYS A 79 15.97 5.36 -5.32
CA CYS A 79 15.29 4.13 -5.69
C CYS A 79 14.38 4.39 -6.89
N ARG A 80 14.61 3.69 -8.00
CA ARG A 80 13.82 3.82 -9.21
C ARG A 80 12.36 3.38 -9.01
N LEU A 81 11.42 4.06 -9.66
CA LEU A 81 9.99 3.74 -9.56
C LEU A 81 9.66 2.29 -9.96
N ALA A 82 10.36 1.74 -10.95
CA ALA A 82 10.16 0.35 -11.35
C ALA A 82 10.42 -0.64 -10.20
N LEU A 83 11.44 -0.38 -9.38
CA LEU A 83 11.76 -1.22 -8.22
C LEU A 83 10.71 -1.09 -7.10
N GLU A 84 10.13 0.09 -6.93
CA GLU A 84 9.01 0.27 -6.00
C GLU A 84 7.80 -0.58 -6.41
N THR A 85 7.50 -0.65 -7.71
CA THR A 85 6.44 -1.53 -8.23
C THR A 85 6.71 -2.98 -7.88
N GLU A 86 7.94 -3.48 -8.09
CA GLU A 86 8.32 -4.85 -7.71
C GLU A 86 8.18 -5.10 -6.20
N ARG A 87 8.54 -4.12 -5.38
CA ARG A 87 8.34 -4.21 -3.93
C ARG A 87 6.86 -4.38 -3.59
N LEU A 88 5.99 -3.63 -4.24
CA LEU A 88 4.55 -3.70 -4.02
C LEU A 88 3.99 -5.06 -4.45
N LEU A 89 4.40 -5.58 -5.60
CA LEU A 89 3.99 -6.90 -6.08
C LEU A 89 4.41 -8.01 -5.12
N SER A 90 5.51 -7.83 -4.37
CA SER A 90 5.95 -8.82 -3.37
C SER A 90 4.95 -9.02 -2.23
N PHE A 91 4.08 -8.05 -1.96
CA PHE A 91 3.05 -8.15 -0.92
C PHE A 91 1.87 -9.05 -1.30
N LEU A 92 1.66 -9.33 -2.59
CA LEU A 92 0.59 -10.22 -3.06
C LEU A 92 0.67 -11.62 -2.42
N HIS A 93 1.84 -12.02 -1.95
CA HIS A 93 2.09 -13.33 -1.33
C HIS A 93 2.06 -13.30 0.20
N CYS A 94 1.89 -12.13 0.81
CA CYS A 94 1.82 -11.99 2.25
C CYS A 94 0.40 -12.25 2.77
N ALA A 95 0.28 -12.97 3.88
CA ALA A 95 -1.01 -13.23 4.50
C ALA A 95 -1.37 -12.18 5.55
N THR A 96 -0.35 -11.57 6.20
CA THR A 96 -0.55 -10.63 7.31
C THR A 96 0.26 -9.35 7.11
N PHE A 97 -0.14 -8.30 7.82
CA PHE A 97 0.63 -7.04 7.86
C PHE A 97 2.06 -7.26 8.35
N GLY A 98 2.27 -8.11 9.37
CA GLY A 98 3.61 -8.40 9.88
C GLY A 98 4.53 -9.06 8.84
N GLU A 99 3.98 -9.93 7.98
CA GLU A 99 4.73 -10.50 6.85
C GLU A 99 5.07 -9.44 5.82
N ALA A 100 4.08 -8.62 5.40
CA ALA A 100 4.28 -7.54 4.44
C ALA A 100 5.31 -6.51 4.95
N LEU A 101 5.26 -6.16 6.23
CA LEU A 101 6.23 -5.26 6.85
C LEU A 101 7.66 -5.82 6.78
N ARG A 102 7.86 -7.10 7.12
CA ARG A 102 9.17 -7.74 7.03
C ARG A 102 9.68 -7.84 5.59
N VAL A 103 8.80 -8.15 4.64
CA VAL A 103 9.13 -8.14 3.20
C VAL A 103 9.54 -6.74 2.76
N SER A 104 8.78 -5.71 3.14
CA SER A 104 9.10 -4.31 2.83
C SER A 104 10.47 -3.90 3.34
N ILE A 105 10.79 -4.27 4.59
CA ILE A 105 12.07 -3.93 5.22
C ILE A 105 13.23 -4.61 4.49
N ARG A 106 13.15 -5.92 4.24
CA ARG A 106 14.20 -6.66 3.52
C ARG A 106 14.41 -6.12 2.11
N PHE A 107 13.32 -5.77 1.43
CA PHE A 107 13.39 -5.20 0.09
C PHE A 107 14.08 -3.82 0.10
N THR A 108 13.70 -2.97 1.03
CA THR A 108 14.28 -1.63 1.18
C THR A 108 15.79 -1.71 1.52
N ASP A 109 16.16 -2.60 2.43
CA ASP A 109 17.57 -2.85 2.80
C ASP A 109 18.42 -3.32 1.61
N ALA A 110 17.84 -4.16 0.76
CA ALA A 110 18.52 -4.66 -0.43
C ALA A 110 18.65 -3.61 -1.55
N MET A 111 17.79 -2.59 -1.57
CA MET A 111 17.67 -1.65 -2.69
C MET A 111 18.50 -0.38 -2.54
N SER A 112 18.81 0.05 -1.34
CA SER A 112 19.51 1.31 -1.11
C SER A 112 20.40 1.24 0.13
N ALA A 113 21.68 1.51 -0.05
CA ALA A 113 22.61 1.65 1.08
C ALA A 113 22.35 2.93 1.92
N ASP A 114 21.60 3.88 1.37
CA ASP A 114 21.26 5.13 2.05
C ASP A 114 20.01 5.01 2.95
N VAL A 115 19.33 3.84 2.92
CA VAL A 115 18.20 3.54 3.79
C VAL A 115 18.55 2.38 4.69
N GLY A 116 18.53 2.61 5.99
CA GLY A 116 18.72 1.58 7.02
C GLY A 116 17.41 1.26 7.73
N PRO A 117 16.56 0.40 7.15
CA PRO A 117 15.36 -0.03 7.86
C PRO A 117 15.74 -0.99 8.98
N GLY A 118 14.94 -0.99 10.05
CA GLY A 118 15.17 -1.87 11.18
C GLY A 118 13.89 -2.21 11.90
N ILE A 119 13.95 -3.29 12.68
CA ILE A 119 12.89 -3.68 13.59
C ILE A 119 13.49 -3.81 14.97
N VAL A 120 12.84 -3.18 15.95
CA VAL A 120 13.10 -3.40 17.36
C VAL A 120 11.81 -3.90 18.02
N GLU A 121 11.83 -5.11 18.55
CA GLU A 121 10.72 -5.67 19.29
C GLU A 121 10.73 -5.09 20.72
N GLU A 122 9.60 -4.51 21.10
CA GLU A 122 9.37 -4.04 22.48
C GLU A 122 8.69 -5.14 23.28
N HIS A 123 9.36 -5.64 24.29
CA HIS A 123 8.84 -6.73 25.14
C HIS A 123 7.45 -6.39 25.71
N GLY A 124 6.44 -7.19 25.36
CA GLY A 124 5.06 -7.03 25.85
C GLY A 124 4.25 -5.87 25.22
N ALA A 125 4.84 -5.05 24.35
CA ALA A 125 4.17 -3.85 23.86
C ALA A 125 3.95 -3.83 22.36
N GLY A 126 4.88 -4.32 21.54
CA GLY A 126 4.76 -4.29 20.08
C GLY A 126 6.11 -4.21 19.39
N LEU A 127 6.13 -3.47 18.29
CA LEU A 127 7.28 -3.39 17.39
C LEU A 127 7.52 -1.94 16.96
N GLN A 128 8.79 -1.52 16.95
CA GLN A 128 9.23 -0.29 16.29
C GLN A 128 9.81 -0.61 14.92
N HIS A 129 9.20 -0.03 13.89
CA HIS A 129 9.76 0.00 12.54
C HIS A 129 10.62 1.24 12.41
N ILE A 130 11.93 1.06 12.51
CA ILE A 130 12.92 2.12 12.44
C ILE A 130 13.24 2.42 10.98
N CYS A 131 13.30 3.69 10.62
CA CYS A 131 13.70 4.16 9.29
C CYS A 131 14.87 5.14 9.42
N LYS A 132 16.05 4.75 8.96
CA LYS A 132 17.23 5.63 8.89
C LYS A 132 17.42 6.06 7.45
N TYR A 133 17.53 7.37 7.23
CA TYR A 133 17.78 7.94 5.92
C TYR A 133 19.09 8.74 5.95
N HIS A 134 20.04 8.34 5.10
CA HIS A 134 21.28 9.07 4.88
C HIS A 134 21.09 10.05 3.72
N THR A 135 20.58 11.23 4.05
CA THR A 135 20.26 12.25 3.06
C THR A 135 21.53 12.98 2.58
N ILE A 136 21.47 13.47 1.34
CA ILE A 136 22.50 14.39 0.82
C ILE A 136 22.47 15.73 1.55
N ALA A 137 23.55 16.49 1.50
CA ALA A 137 23.59 17.83 2.08
C ALA A 137 22.64 18.79 1.35
N GLY A 138 22.05 19.71 2.07
CA GLY A 138 21.19 20.78 1.51
C GLY A 138 19.73 20.40 1.30
N VAL A 139 19.28 19.24 1.81
CA VAL A 139 17.85 18.85 1.82
C VAL A 139 17.30 18.81 3.24
N ASP A 140 16.00 19.02 3.35
CA ASP A 140 15.26 18.91 4.61
C ASP A 140 14.95 17.43 4.90
N ARG A 141 15.81 16.79 5.71
CA ARG A 141 15.67 15.39 6.11
C ARG A 141 14.32 15.08 6.75
N ASP A 142 13.82 15.98 7.60
CA ASP A 142 12.58 15.74 8.34
C ASP A 142 11.35 15.80 7.40
N MET A 143 11.46 16.52 6.30
CA MET A 143 10.48 16.46 5.21
C MET A 143 10.44 15.08 4.55
N LEU A 144 11.61 14.47 4.28
CA LEU A 144 11.67 13.11 3.75
C LEU A 144 11.06 12.11 4.74
N VAL A 145 11.44 12.17 6.01
CA VAL A 145 10.90 11.28 7.06
C VAL A 145 9.38 11.38 7.12
N TRP A 146 8.86 12.61 7.16
CA TRP A 146 7.41 12.83 7.22
C TRP A 146 6.68 12.24 6.01
N ILE A 147 7.11 12.56 4.78
CA ILE A 147 6.41 12.06 3.58
C ILE A 147 6.46 10.53 3.48
N ARG A 148 7.59 9.92 3.88
CA ARG A 148 7.74 8.46 3.91
C ARG A 148 6.86 7.82 4.97
N PHE A 149 6.75 8.41 6.16
CA PHE A 149 5.88 7.90 7.22
C PHE A 149 4.41 8.00 6.85
N VAL A 150 3.99 9.10 6.24
CA VAL A 150 2.62 9.24 5.73
C VAL A 150 2.35 8.16 4.68
N TRP A 151 3.29 7.95 3.74
CA TRP A 151 3.13 6.93 2.71
C TRP A 151 3.03 5.52 3.33
N ILE A 152 3.92 5.16 4.26
CA ILE A 152 3.92 3.86 4.95
C ILE A 152 2.60 3.67 5.70
N TYR A 153 2.16 4.66 6.46
CA TYR A 153 0.93 4.63 7.23
C TYR A 153 -0.30 4.44 6.35
N GLN A 154 -0.44 5.23 5.30
CA GLN A 154 -1.57 5.17 4.38
C GLN A 154 -1.60 3.85 3.60
N PHE A 155 -0.46 3.45 3.04
CA PHE A 155 -0.36 2.24 2.25
C PHE A 155 -0.69 0.99 3.07
N PHE A 156 -0.08 0.82 4.24
CA PHE A 156 -0.36 -0.35 5.06
C PHE A 156 -1.76 -0.30 5.70
N SER A 157 -2.30 0.89 5.99
CA SER A 157 -3.69 1.02 6.41
C SER A 157 -4.65 0.57 5.32
N TRP A 158 -4.40 0.98 4.06
CA TRP A 158 -5.15 0.48 2.91
C TRP A 158 -4.99 -1.04 2.77
N LEU A 159 -3.76 -1.56 2.85
CA LEU A 159 -3.46 -2.99 2.64
C LEU A 159 -4.21 -3.90 3.63
N ILE A 160 -4.44 -3.43 4.86
CA ILE A 160 -5.24 -4.13 5.89
C ILE A 160 -6.70 -3.67 5.94
N GLY A 161 -7.09 -2.70 5.12
CA GLY A 161 -8.45 -2.18 4.98
C GLY A 161 -9.00 -1.44 6.20
N ARG A 162 -8.14 -0.96 7.07
CA ARG A 162 -8.49 -0.13 8.22
C ARG A 162 -7.31 0.76 8.62
N PRO A 163 -7.55 1.88 9.33
CA PRO A 163 -6.46 2.66 9.91
C PRO A 163 -5.55 1.78 10.78
N LEU A 164 -4.24 1.87 10.58
CA LEU A 164 -3.27 1.29 11.51
C LEU A 164 -3.42 1.99 12.88
N ALA A 165 -3.58 1.22 13.93
CA ALA A 165 -3.62 1.73 15.30
C ALA A 165 -2.19 1.95 15.81
N LEU A 166 -1.50 2.98 15.28
CA LEU A 166 -0.14 3.28 15.73
C LEU A 166 -0.15 3.59 17.24
N ARG A 167 0.78 2.99 17.95
CA ARG A 167 1.03 3.29 19.38
C ARG A 167 1.75 4.63 19.56
N GLY A 168 2.50 5.06 18.54
CA GLY A 168 3.20 6.32 18.51
C GLY A 168 4.10 6.47 17.29
N VAL A 169 4.55 7.68 17.07
CA VAL A 169 5.55 8.04 16.08
C VAL A 169 6.75 8.66 16.79
N LEU A 170 7.94 8.20 16.47
CA LEU A 170 9.20 8.75 16.97
C LEU A 170 9.88 9.52 15.85
N ILE A 171 10.31 10.74 16.14
CA ILE A 171 11.01 11.64 15.19
C ILE A 171 12.30 12.12 15.85
N GLN A 172 13.44 11.95 15.16
CA GLN A 172 14.74 12.48 15.63
C GLN A 172 14.79 14.01 15.60
N GLY A 173 14.11 14.60 14.60
CA GLY A 173 14.02 16.05 14.45
C GLY A 173 13.35 16.73 15.61
N LEU A 174 13.54 18.06 15.67
CA LEU A 174 12.84 18.90 16.64
C LEU A 174 11.39 19.11 16.22
N GLU A 175 10.55 19.38 17.22
CA GLU A 175 9.15 19.75 16.96
C GLU A 175 9.12 20.97 16.02
N PRO A 176 8.42 20.87 14.87
CA PRO A 176 8.35 21.98 13.94
C PRO A 176 7.67 23.19 14.63
N THR A 177 8.29 24.35 14.53
CA THR A 177 7.61 25.60 14.89
C THR A 177 6.39 25.69 14.00
N GLN A 178 5.20 25.72 14.61
CA GLN A 178 3.93 25.80 13.89
C GLN A 178 3.90 27.06 13.01
N SER A 179 4.20 26.88 11.73
CA SER A 179 3.91 27.88 10.73
C SER A 179 2.50 27.59 10.19
N ASN A 180 1.58 28.52 10.38
CA ASN A 180 0.22 28.51 9.82
C ASN A 180 -0.81 27.49 10.37
N GLY A 181 -0.62 26.94 11.57
CA GLY A 181 -1.64 26.12 12.25
C GLY A 181 -1.84 24.70 11.70
N PHE A 182 -0.94 24.23 10.84
CA PHE A 182 -0.98 22.85 10.34
C PHE A 182 -0.15 21.93 11.23
N ASP A 183 -0.82 21.01 11.90
CA ASP A 183 -0.16 19.85 12.50
C ASP A 183 -0.01 18.72 11.48
N ARG A 184 1.17 18.66 10.87
CA ARG A 184 1.52 17.61 9.88
C ARG A 184 1.39 16.20 10.44
N PHE A 185 1.47 16.02 11.73
CA PHE A 185 1.47 14.72 12.37
C PHE A 185 0.11 14.30 12.92
N ALA A 186 -0.89 15.20 12.95
CA ALA A 186 -2.26 14.88 13.37
C ALA A 186 -2.87 13.72 12.57
N LEU A 187 -2.42 13.54 11.32
CA LEU A 187 -2.83 12.46 10.42
C LEU A 187 -2.65 11.05 11.04
N PHE A 188 -1.64 10.86 11.88
CA PHE A 188 -1.35 9.55 12.46
C PHE A 188 -2.31 9.16 13.60
N GLY A 189 -3.05 10.12 14.17
CA GLY A 189 -4.02 9.87 15.23
C GLY A 189 -3.43 9.26 16.51
N CYS A 190 -2.13 9.42 16.74
CA CYS A 190 -1.39 8.87 17.86
C CYS A 190 -0.36 9.88 18.42
N PRO A 191 0.20 9.66 19.64
CA PRO A 191 1.25 10.51 20.18
C PRO A 191 2.50 10.54 19.28
N VAL A 192 3.06 11.74 19.04
CA VAL A 192 4.32 11.96 18.33
C VAL A 192 5.37 12.46 19.31
N LYS A 193 6.53 11.82 19.34
CA LYS A 193 7.65 12.20 20.20
C LYS A 193 8.79 12.71 19.33
N PHE A 194 9.08 14.01 19.45
CA PHE A 194 10.23 14.67 18.84
C PHE A 194 11.49 14.53 19.71
N GLY A 195 12.66 14.75 19.11
CA GLY A 195 13.96 14.58 19.77
C GLY A 195 14.22 13.14 20.19
N ALA A 196 13.62 12.16 19.54
CA ALA A 196 13.84 10.74 19.79
C ALA A 196 15.20 10.28 19.23
N PRO A 197 15.77 9.18 19.73
CA PRO A 197 17.06 8.66 19.21
C PRO A 197 16.95 8.09 17.80
N VAL A 198 15.75 7.76 17.34
CA VAL A 198 15.48 7.17 16.02
C VAL A 198 14.17 7.70 15.46
N ASP A 199 14.02 7.64 14.13
CA ASP A 199 12.71 7.81 13.49
C ASP A 199 12.04 6.45 13.38
N ALA A 200 10.83 6.31 13.93
CA ALA A 200 10.12 5.03 13.92
C ALA A 200 8.60 5.19 13.94
N LEU A 201 7.92 4.21 13.33
CA LEU A 201 6.51 3.94 13.51
C LEU A 201 6.35 2.78 14.51
N CYS A 202 5.55 2.97 15.55
CA CYS A 202 5.35 1.98 16.60
C CYS A 202 4.00 1.26 16.40
N TYR A 203 4.04 -0.06 16.24
CA TYR A 203 2.87 -0.91 16.02
C TYR A 203 2.58 -1.77 17.27
N SER A 204 1.31 -2.17 17.44
CA SER A 204 0.93 -3.22 18.40
C SER A 204 1.18 -4.61 17.81
N TRP A 205 1.31 -5.62 18.69
CA TRP A 205 1.36 -7.02 18.24
C TRP A 205 0.08 -7.44 17.52
N ASP A 206 -1.08 -6.93 17.94
CA ASP A 206 -2.38 -7.25 17.35
C ASP A 206 -2.45 -6.80 15.89
N ASP A 207 -1.88 -5.62 15.55
CA ASP A 207 -1.86 -5.15 14.17
C ASP A 207 -1.01 -6.05 13.27
N LEU A 208 0.11 -6.59 13.77
CA LEU A 208 0.99 -7.44 12.97
C LEU A 208 0.32 -8.75 12.52
N THR A 209 -0.70 -9.20 13.24
CA THR A 209 -1.46 -10.42 12.91
C THR A 209 -2.65 -10.15 11.98
N VAL A 210 -2.95 -8.88 11.71
CA VAL A 210 -4.06 -8.51 10.82
C VAL A 210 -3.78 -8.99 9.40
N ARG A 211 -4.78 -9.61 8.80
CA ARG A 211 -4.70 -10.11 7.43
C ARG A 211 -4.76 -8.97 6.43
N LEU A 212 -4.06 -9.16 5.32
CA LEU A 212 -4.18 -8.30 4.18
C LEU A 212 -5.53 -8.54 3.50
N VAL A 213 -6.19 -7.47 3.08
CA VAL A 213 -7.48 -7.52 2.38
C VAL A 213 -7.33 -7.22 0.89
N HIS A 214 -6.29 -6.49 0.53
CA HIS A 214 -5.93 -6.19 -0.86
C HIS A 214 -4.75 -7.07 -1.28
N SER A 215 -4.94 -7.86 -2.33
CA SER A 215 -3.99 -8.87 -2.76
C SER A 215 -3.92 -9.08 -4.28
N SER A 216 -4.48 -8.17 -5.07
CA SER A 216 -4.44 -8.22 -6.53
C SER A 216 -3.69 -7.03 -7.14
N ILE A 217 -3.10 -7.24 -8.31
CA ILE A 217 -2.40 -6.17 -9.05
C ILE A 217 -3.36 -5.03 -9.39
N SER A 218 -4.58 -5.35 -9.81
CA SER A 218 -5.58 -4.34 -10.18
C SER A 218 -5.98 -3.44 -9.00
N GLU A 219 -6.06 -3.99 -7.78
CA GLU A 219 -6.33 -3.20 -6.58
C GLU A 219 -5.17 -2.24 -6.26
N TYR A 220 -3.92 -2.66 -6.48
CA TYR A 220 -2.75 -1.77 -6.34
C TYR A 220 -2.76 -0.64 -7.38
N GLU A 221 -3.09 -0.95 -8.64
CA GLU A 221 -3.21 0.06 -9.69
C GLU A 221 -4.33 1.06 -9.39
N GLU A 222 -5.48 0.58 -8.90
CA GLU A 222 -6.59 1.41 -8.46
C GLU A 222 -6.19 2.30 -7.28
N TYR A 223 -5.51 1.75 -6.26
CA TYR A 223 -5.01 2.49 -5.12
C TYR A 223 -4.08 3.63 -5.55
N TYR A 224 -3.14 3.37 -6.48
CA TYR A 224 -2.24 4.40 -6.99
C TYR A 224 -2.94 5.45 -7.83
N SER A 225 -3.97 5.06 -8.58
CA SER A 225 -4.77 6.01 -9.37
C SER A 225 -5.69 6.88 -8.51
N SER A 226 -6.17 6.35 -7.38
CA SER A 226 -7.03 7.06 -6.42
C SER A 226 -6.26 7.83 -5.33
N ALA A 227 -4.94 7.75 -5.35
CA ALA A 227 -4.04 8.38 -4.37
C ALA A 227 -4.32 9.85 -3.96
N PRO A 228 -5.11 10.66 -4.68
CA PRO A 228 -5.43 12.03 -4.28
C PRO A 228 -6.01 12.20 -2.87
N ASP A 229 -6.62 11.17 -2.31
CA ASP A 229 -7.29 11.29 -1.01
C ASP A 229 -6.40 10.94 0.20
N TRP A 230 -5.17 10.48 -0.03
CA TRP A 230 -4.28 9.99 1.05
C TRP A 230 -3.92 11.03 2.10
N PHE A 231 -3.81 12.29 1.72
CA PHE A 231 -3.44 13.38 2.60
C PHE A 231 -4.65 14.23 3.05
N GLU A 232 -5.85 13.90 2.60
CA GLU A 232 -7.06 14.66 2.93
C GLU A 232 -7.85 14.07 4.09
N SER A 233 -7.64 12.79 4.37
CA SER A 233 -8.38 12.10 5.44
C SER A 233 -7.53 10.99 6.03
N PRO A 234 -7.71 10.67 7.32
CA PRO A 234 -7.20 9.42 7.88
C PRO A 234 -7.69 8.25 7.01
N PRO A 235 -6.94 7.13 6.97
CA PRO A 235 -7.37 5.95 6.24
C PRO A 235 -8.81 5.59 6.64
N ARG A 236 -9.68 5.40 5.67
CA ARG A 236 -11.06 4.97 5.96
C ARG A 236 -11.02 3.53 6.45
N GLY A 237 -11.88 3.22 7.40
CA GLY A 237 -12.16 1.82 7.76
C GLY A 237 -12.71 1.07 6.54
N LEU A 238 -12.65 -0.26 6.59
CA LEU A 238 -13.18 -1.13 5.53
C LEU A 238 -14.60 -0.72 5.12
N GLY A 239 -14.79 -0.46 3.83
CA GLY A 239 -16.10 -0.40 3.22
C GLY A 239 -16.81 -1.76 3.29
N VAL A 240 -18.08 -1.79 2.87
CA VAL A 240 -18.86 -3.05 2.88
C VAL A 240 -18.24 -4.08 1.93
N ARG A 241 -17.68 -3.63 0.82
CA ARG A 241 -16.97 -4.46 -0.16
C ARG A 241 -15.79 -5.19 0.48
N GLU A 242 -14.89 -4.47 1.11
CA GLU A 242 -13.68 -5.01 1.73
C GLU A 242 -14.01 -5.92 2.92
N GLN A 243 -14.97 -5.53 3.76
CA GLN A 243 -15.46 -6.37 4.86
C GLN A 243 -16.03 -7.70 4.34
N THR A 244 -16.81 -7.65 3.26
CA THR A 244 -17.41 -8.83 2.62
C THR A 244 -16.33 -9.72 2.04
N GLN A 245 -15.36 -9.13 1.35
CA GLN A 245 -14.19 -9.83 0.80
C GLN A 245 -13.41 -10.57 1.88
N GLN A 246 -13.11 -9.91 3.01
CA GLN A 246 -12.40 -10.55 4.12
C GLN A 246 -13.16 -11.75 4.67
N VAL A 247 -14.45 -11.62 4.91
CA VAL A 247 -15.30 -12.73 5.38
C VAL A 247 -15.32 -13.89 4.38
N LEU A 248 -15.38 -13.59 3.07
CA LEU A 248 -15.33 -14.62 2.03
C LEU A 248 -13.99 -15.36 2.01
N ILE A 249 -12.88 -14.65 2.12
CA ILE A 249 -11.53 -15.25 2.19
C ILE A 249 -11.43 -16.18 3.40
N ASP A 250 -11.91 -15.77 4.57
CA ASP A 250 -11.88 -16.58 5.79
C ASP A 250 -12.75 -17.84 5.66
N LEU A 251 -13.91 -17.71 5.00
CA LEU A 251 -14.80 -18.85 4.71
C LEU A 251 -14.18 -19.82 3.71
N GLN A 252 -13.53 -19.32 2.67
CA GLN A 252 -12.82 -20.15 1.69
C GLN A 252 -11.66 -20.92 2.33
N LYS A 253 -10.88 -20.30 3.21
CA LYS A 253 -9.81 -20.96 3.98
C LYS A 253 -10.35 -22.05 4.91
N ALA A 254 -11.59 -21.90 5.39
CA ALA A 254 -12.30 -22.92 6.17
C ALA A 254 -12.96 -24.00 5.27
N GLY A 255 -12.69 -24.01 3.96
CA GLY A 255 -13.26 -24.97 3.01
C GLY A 255 -14.70 -24.63 2.56
N MET A 256 -15.26 -23.51 2.97
CA MET A 256 -16.63 -23.09 2.62
C MET A 256 -16.64 -22.24 1.34
N TRP A 257 -16.27 -22.85 0.21
CA TRP A 257 -16.13 -22.17 -1.10
C TRP A 257 -17.43 -21.59 -1.68
N SER A 258 -18.58 -22.13 -1.29
CA SER A 258 -19.90 -21.75 -1.79
C SER A 258 -20.75 -21.10 -0.71
N ALA A 259 -20.13 -20.46 0.29
CA ALA A 259 -20.85 -19.81 1.36
C ALA A 259 -21.94 -18.86 0.82
N PRO A 260 -23.21 -19.02 1.24
CA PRO A 260 -24.28 -18.15 0.80
C PRO A 260 -24.17 -16.78 1.47
N ILE A 261 -24.80 -15.77 0.86
CA ILE A 261 -24.76 -14.40 1.35
C ILE A 261 -25.32 -14.26 2.78
N GLU A 262 -26.21 -15.14 3.17
CA GLU A 262 -26.81 -15.19 4.51
C GLU A 262 -25.75 -15.43 5.59
N VAL A 263 -24.79 -16.33 5.32
CA VAL A 263 -23.67 -16.63 6.24
C VAL A 263 -22.75 -15.42 6.36
N VAL A 264 -22.42 -14.78 5.23
CA VAL A 264 -21.56 -13.59 5.20
C VAL A 264 -22.24 -12.41 5.89
N ALA A 265 -23.52 -12.17 5.60
CA ALA A 265 -24.30 -11.10 6.22
C ALA A 265 -24.41 -11.28 7.75
N ALA A 266 -24.60 -12.52 8.22
CA ALA A 266 -24.63 -12.83 9.65
C ALA A 266 -23.28 -12.50 10.33
N ARG A 267 -22.12 -12.83 9.71
CA ARG A 267 -20.80 -12.47 10.23
C ARG A 267 -20.56 -10.97 10.26
N LEU A 268 -21.08 -10.24 9.28
CA LEU A 268 -21.03 -8.77 9.22
C LEU A 268 -22.12 -8.08 10.05
N ARG A 269 -22.94 -8.84 10.81
CA ARG A 269 -24.05 -8.33 11.62
C ARG A 269 -25.03 -7.45 10.84
N THR A 270 -25.27 -7.81 9.58
CA THR A 270 -26.19 -7.11 8.68
C THR A 270 -27.23 -8.09 8.09
N ARG A 271 -28.16 -7.57 7.29
CA ARG A 271 -29.17 -8.38 6.59
C ARG A 271 -28.73 -8.65 5.15
N PRO A 272 -29.00 -9.84 4.56
CA PRO A 272 -28.58 -10.17 3.19
C PRO A 272 -29.03 -9.14 2.13
N ARG A 273 -30.27 -8.62 2.28
CA ARG A 273 -30.80 -7.59 1.37
C ARG A 273 -30.00 -6.29 1.47
N ARG A 274 -29.63 -5.88 2.68
CA ARG A 274 -28.82 -4.68 2.92
C ARG A 274 -27.43 -4.87 2.34
N LEU A 275 -26.81 -6.01 2.59
CA LEU A 275 -25.49 -6.34 2.06
C LEU A 275 -25.45 -6.29 0.52
N ARG A 276 -26.46 -6.87 -0.16
CA ARG A 276 -26.55 -6.77 -1.64
C ARG A 276 -26.68 -5.32 -2.12
N HIS A 277 -27.49 -4.53 -1.45
CA HIS A 277 -27.70 -3.12 -1.80
C HIS A 277 -26.40 -2.32 -1.65
N ASP A 278 -25.71 -2.48 -0.52
CA ASP A 278 -24.49 -1.73 -0.21
C ASP A 278 -23.33 -2.14 -1.13
N LEU A 279 -23.18 -3.43 -1.45
CA LEU A 279 -22.20 -3.91 -2.45
C LEU A 279 -22.50 -3.35 -3.85
N ALA A 280 -23.77 -3.34 -4.27
CA ALA A 280 -24.16 -2.78 -5.56
C ALA A 280 -23.88 -1.27 -5.63
N HIS A 281 -24.02 -0.56 -4.51
CA HIS A 281 -23.68 0.87 -4.42
C HIS A 281 -22.17 1.10 -4.53
N GLU A 282 -21.35 0.16 -4.08
CA GLU A 282 -19.88 0.16 -4.25
C GLU A 282 -19.41 -0.49 -5.57
N GLY A 283 -20.35 -0.77 -6.50
CA GLY A 283 -20.07 -1.16 -7.88
C GLY A 283 -19.78 -2.65 -8.10
N GLU A 284 -19.95 -3.53 -7.09
CA GLU A 284 -19.68 -4.96 -7.22
C GLU A 284 -20.88 -5.80 -6.72
N SER A 285 -21.22 -6.91 -7.40
CA SER A 285 -22.18 -7.86 -6.88
C SER A 285 -21.49 -8.91 -5.99
N PHE A 286 -22.23 -9.45 -5.02
CA PHE A 286 -21.74 -10.54 -4.16
C PHE A 286 -21.25 -11.76 -4.97
N GLN A 287 -21.93 -12.05 -6.08
CA GLN A 287 -21.60 -13.18 -6.95
C GLN A 287 -20.28 -12.92 -7.72
N ASP A 288 -20.12 -11.69 -8.24
CA ASP A 288 -18.93 -11.31 -8.99
C ASP A 288 -17.70 -11.31 -8.07
N MET A 289 -17.83 -10.75 -6.86
CA MET A 289 -16.80 -10.79 -5.83
C MET A 289 -16.35 -12.23 -5.53
N ARG A 290 -17.32 -13.12 -5.29
CA ARG A 290 -17.01 -14.53 -5.00
C ARG A 290 -16.32 -15.23 -6.17
N THR A 291 -16.72 -14.93 -7.39
CA THR A 291 -16.12 -15.47 -8.63
C THR A 291 -14.71 -14.94 -8.81
N ARG A 292 -14.50 -13.64 -8.61
CA ARG A 292 -13.20 -12.98 -8.69
C ARG A 292 -12.21 -13.57 -7.68
N LEU A 293 -12.57 -13.60 -6.41
CA LEU A 293 -11.71 -14.14 -5.34
C LEU A 293 -11.30 -15.60 -5.57
N ARG A 294 -12.24 -16.42 -6.06
CA ARG A 294 -11.93 -17.81 -6.39
C ARG A 294 -10.99 -17.91 -7.59
N GLY A 295 -11.15 -17.04 -8.59
CA GLY A 295 -10.28 -16.95 -9.76
C GLY A 295 -8.86 -16.49 -9.40
N GLU A 296 -8.74 -15.45 -8.58
CA GLU A 296 -7.45 -14.95 -8.09
C GLU A 296 -6.67 -16.02 -7.33
N LEU A 297 -7.35 -16.74 -6.43
CA LEU A 297 -6.73 -17.83 -5.69
C LEU A 297 -6.33 -19.00 -6.62
N ALA A 298 -7.15 -19.30 -7.62
CA ALA A 298 -6.81 -20.30 -8.64
C ALA A 298 -5.56 -19.91 -9.42
N GLY A 299 -5.46 -18.64 -9.82
CA GLY A 299 -4.27 -18.08 -10.46
C GLY A 299 -3.02 -18.24 -9.58
N ALA A 300 -3.13 -17.91 -8.29
CA ALA A 300 -2.05 -18.08 -7.33
C ALA A 300 -1.59 -19.54 -7.19
N TYR A 301 -2.51 -20.50 -7.09
CA TYR A 301 -2.16 -21.93 -7.06
C TYR A 301 -1.49 -22.41 -8.36
N LEU A 302 -1.97 -21.94 -9.51
CA LEU A 302 -1.38 -22.32 -10.81
C LEU A 302 0.07 -21.82 -10.95
N LEU A 303 0.42 -20.71 -10.34
CA LEU A 303 1.75 -20.12 -10.40
C LEU A 303 2.68 -20.60 -9.28
N ALA A 304 2.13 -20.84 -8.09
CA ALA A 304 2.91 -21.19 -6.89
C ALA A 304 3.13 -22.68 -6.72
N SER A 305 2.48 -23.56 -7.51
CA SER A 305 2.60 -25.02 -7.35
C SER A 305 2.65 -25.76 -8.67
N ASP A 306 3.30 -26.93 -8.67
CA ASP A 306 3.30 -27.89 -9.78
C ASP A 306 2.11 -28.87 -9.70
N LEU A 307 1.14 -28.60 -8.81
CA LEU A 307 -0.03 -29.46 -8.65
C LEU A 307 -0.76 -29.65 -9.98
N PRO A 308 -1.28 -30.86 -10.25
CA PRO A 308 -2.17 -31.11 -11.37
C PRO A 308 -3.36 -30.15 -11.33
N ILE A 309 -3.79 -29.68 -12.49
CA ILE A 309 -4.93 -28.76 -12.61
C ILE A 309 -6.20 -29.33 -11.96
N THR A 310 -6.37 -30.64 -12.01
CA THR A 310 -7.46 -31.37 -11.36
C THR A 310 -7.42 -31.24 -9.84
N GLU A 311 -6.24 -31.35 -9.25
CA GLU A 311 -6.05 -31.20 -7.80
C GLU A 311 -6.28 -29.79 -7.32
N ILE A 312 -5.84 -28.80 -8.11
CA ILE A 312 -6.14 -27.38 -7.84
C ILE A 312 -7.66 -27.15 -7.86
N GLY A 313 -8.37 -27.71 -8.85
CA GLY A 313 -9.82 -27.64 -8.92
C GLY A 313 -10.51 -28.22 -7.68
N LEU A 314 -10.06 -29.38 -7.23
CA LEU A 314 -10.58 -30.01 -6.00
C LEU A 314 -10.27 -29.17 -4.75
N ALA A 315 -9.03 -28.66 -4.61
CA ALA A 315 -8.63 -27.81 -3.51
C ALA A 315 -9.43 -26.49 -3.44
N LEU A 316 -9.93 -26.02 -4.57
CA LEU A 316 -10.80 -24.85 -4.69
C LEU A 316 -12.31 -25.19 -4.56
N GLY A 317 -12.65 -26.44 -4.20
CA GLY A 317 -14.00 -26.88 -3.95
C GLY A 317 -14.85 -27.13 -5.20
N PHE A 318 -14.23 -27.42 -6.34
CA PHE A 318 -14.94 -27.90 -7.53
C PHE A 318 -15.09 -29.41 -7.48
N SER A 319 -16.31 -29.91 -7.68
CA SER A 319 -16.60 -31.35 -7.69
C SER A 319 -16.13 -32.04 -8.97
N GLU A 320 -15.97 -31.27 -10.05
CA GLU A 320 -15.61 -31.78 -11.37
C GLU A 320 -14.49 -30.96 -12.01
N PRO A 321 -13.43 -31.57 -12.56
CA PRO A 321 -12.31 -30.86 -13.20
C PRO A 321 -12.75 -29.95 -14.36
N GLY A 322 -13.74 -30.38 -15.15
CA GLY A 322 -14.27 -29.61 -16.27
C GLY A 322 -15.01 -28.33 -15.81
N SER A 323 -15.59 -28.35 -14.62
CA SER A 323 -16.25 -27.21 -14.03
C SER A 323 -15.24 -26.12 -13.63
N PHE A 324 -14.12 -26.52 -13.02
CA PHE A 324 -13.01 -25.62 -12.73
C PHE A 324 -12.49 -24.92 -13.98
N SER A 325 -12.15 -25.67 -15.01
CA SER A 325 -11.58 -25.11 -16.25
C SER A 325 -12.53 -24.10 -16.91
N ARG A 326 -13.83 -24.40 -16.98
CA ARG A 326 -14.83 -23.45 -17.52
C ARG A 326 -14.90 -22.16 -16.72
N HIS A 327 -14.94 -22.25 -15.39
CA HIS A 327 -14.96 -21.08 -14.51
C HIS A 327 -13.70 -20.24 -14.65
N PHE A 328 -12.54 -20.91 -14.73
CA PHE A 328 -11.26 -20.23 -14.87
C PHE A 328 -11.15 -19.49 -16.20
N VAL A 329 -11.58 -20.11 -17.32
CA VAL A 329 -11.64 -19.44 -18.62
C VAL A 329 -12.59 -18.25 -18.61
N ALA A 330 -13.74 -18.37 -17.98
CA ALA A 330 -14.69 -17.25 -17.87
C ALA A 330 -14.12 -16.07 -17.08
N TRP A 331 -13.24 -16.35 -16.10
CA TRP A 331 -12.60 -15.32 -15.29
C TRP A 331 -11.34 -14.73 -15.94
N SER A 332 -10.42 -15.56 -16.45
CA SER A 332 -9.09 -15.14 -16.92
C SER A 332 -9.00 -14.97 -18.45
N GLY A 333 -9.98 -15.44 -19.20
CA GLY A 333 -9.93 -15.54 -20.66
C GLY A 333 -9.02 -16.65 -21.19
N MET A 334 -8.35 -17.39 -20.33
CA MET A 334 -7.39 -18.45 -20.70
C MET A 334 -7.71 -19.78 -20.02
N THR A 335 -7.30 -20.90 -20.63
CA THR A 335 -7.33 -22.18 -19.91
C THR A 335 -6.31 -22.18 -18.77
N PRO A 336 -6.54 -22.95 -17.67
CA PRO A 336 -5.57 -23.04 -16.57
C PRO A 336 -4.16 -23.44 -17.04
N SER A 337 -4.05 -24.35 -18.01
CA SER A 337 -2.76 -24.77 -18.58
C SER A 337 -2.07 -23.66 -19.36
N ALA A 338 -2.83 -22.91 -20.17
CA ALA A 338 -2.30 -21.78 -20.93
C ALA A 338 -1.87 -20.63 -20.00
N TYR A 339 -2.66 -20.35 -18.96
CA TYR A 339 -2.34 -19.36 -17.95
C TYR A 339 -1.03 -19.69 -17.21
N ARG A 340 -0.89 -20.94 -16.75
CA ARG A 340 0.36 -21.43 -16.12
C ARG A 340 1.55 -21.29 -17.06
N ALA A 341 1.43 -21.74 -18.31
CA ALA A 341 2.54 -21.69 -19.26
C ALA A 341 2.95 -20.26 -19.62
N HIS A 342 1.98 -19.36 -19.82
CA HIS A 342 2.21 -17.97 -20.16
C HIS A 342 2.97 -17.23 -19.04
N HIS A 343 2.50 -17.32 -17.82
CA HIS A 343 3.09 -16.57 -16.70
C HIS A 343 4.40 -17.18 -16.18
N ILE A 344 4.62 -18.51 -16.29
CA ILE A 344 5.93 -19.11 -16.00
C ILE A 344 6.97 -18.64 -17.03
N ALA A 345 6.59 -18.53 -18.30
CA ALA A 345 7.48 -18.02 -19.34
C ALA A 345 7.85 -16.54 -19.13
N ASP A 346 6.91 -15.72 -18.67
CA ASP A 346 7.15 -14.31 -18.32
C ASP A 346 7.96 -14.16 -17.03
N ALA A 347 7.68 -14.97 -16.02
CA ALA A 347 8.45 -15.00 -14.78
C ALA A 347 9.90 -15.50 -14.98
N ALA A 348 10.11 -16.45 -15.89
CA ALA A 348 11.46 -16.89 -16.28
C ALA A 348 12.25 -15.80 -17.02
N LYS A 349 11.58 -14.94 -17.79
CA LYS A 349 12.19 -13.77 -18.44
C LYS A 349 12.60 -12.69 -17.43
N ILE A 350 11.93 -12.59 -16.29
CA ILE A 350 12.16 -11.55 -15.27
C ILE A 350 13.16 -12.03 -14.19
N GLY A 351 13.51 -13.33 -14.14
CA GLY A 351 14.54 -13.88 -13.21
C GLY A 351 14.14 -13.93 -11.72
N ILE A 352 12.93 -13.54 -11.37
CA ILE A 352 12.46 -13.35 -9.98
C ILE A 352 11.68 -14.57 -9.45
N ALA A 353 11.03 -15.33 -10.34
CA ALA A 353 10.13 -16.43 -9.94
C ALA A 353 10.84 -17.61 -9.29
N THR A 354 12.10 -17.87 -9.62
CA THR A 354 12.82 -19.05 -9.16
C THR A 354 13.20 -18.96 -7.67
N ALA A 355 13.51 -17.79 -7.15
CA ALA A 355 13.89 -17.61 -5.75
C ALA A 355 12.67 -17.75 -4.79
N LEU A 356 11.51 -17.20 -5.17
CA LEU A 356 10.28 -17.21 -4.36
C LEU A 356 9.58 -18.58 -4.37
N LEU A 357 9.69 -19.34 -5.45
CA LEU A 357 9.11 -20.69 -5.57
C LEU A 357 9.88 -21.76 -4.77
N THR A 358 11.19 -21.56 -4.59
CA THR A 358 12.05 -22.51 -3.88
C THR A 358 11.83 -22.47 -2.36
N GLU A 359 11.55 -21.33 -1.78
CA GLU A 359 11.29 -21.19 -0.34
C GLU A 359 9.93 -21.81 0.09
N ARG A 360 8.92 -21.80 -0.77
CA ARG A 360 7.62 -22.42 -0.46
C ARG A 360 7.58 -23.95 -0.64
N ARG A 361 8.45 -24.53 -1.49
CA ARG A 361 8.63 -26.00 -1.56
C ARG A 361 9.09 -26.63 -0.25
N ALA A 362 9.70 -25.85 0.65
CA ALA A 362 10.18 -26.33 1.94
C ALA A 362 9.13 -26.23 3.07
N GLN A 363 7.94 -25.68 2.78
CA GLN A 363 6.90 -25.44 3.79
C GLN A 363 5.55 -26.15 3.51
N LEU A 364 5.46 -26.91 2.40
CA LEU A 364 4.38 -27.87 2.10
C LEU A 364 4.89 -29.31 2.22
#